data_84ec0fcaa1f6b405e90797b4277ae818
#
_entry.id   84ec0fcaa1f6b405e90797b4277ae818
#
_cell.length_a   1.000
_cell.length_b   1.000
_cell.length_c   1.000
_cell.angle_alpha   90.00
_cell.angle_beta   90.00
_cell.angle_gamma   90.00
#
_symmetry.space_group_name_H-M   'P 1'
#
loop_
_entity.id
_entity.type
_entity.pdbx_description
1 polymer ?
#
loop_
_entity_poly.entity_id
_entity_poly.type
_entity_poly.pdbx_seq_one_letter_code
_entity_poly.pdbx_strand_id
1 'polypeptide(L)'
;MGKFIRRWIRKNVPDAICQTDKLGNIYVTRGKAEDYPCLASHIDQVQKTHSEDFVCIESKDIILGYSPRNRRQEGLGADDKNGVWIALKCLKEYECLKTVFFVGEEKGC
;
A
#
# COMPACT_ATOMS: atom_id res chain seq x y z
N MET A 1 -0.65 8.08 2.40
CA MET A 1 -0.73 6.90 1.52
C MET A 1 -2.09 6.76 0.84
N GLY A 2 -3.18 6.88 1.58
CA GLY A 2 -4.53 6.75 1.00
C GLY A 2 -4.80 7.74 -0.14
N LYS A 3 -4.37 8.98 0.02
CA LYS A 3 -4.53 9.98 -1.04
C LYS A 3 -3.75 9.61 -2.30
N PHE A 4 -2.55 9.09 -2.13
CA PHE A 4 -1.72 8.63 -3.23
C PHE A 4 -2.39 7.49 -3.98
N ILE A 5 -2.92 6.50 -3.26
CA ILE A 5 -3.59 5.34 -3.85
C ILE A 5 -4.79 5.78 -4.67
N ARG A 6 -5.67 6.62 -4.11
CA ARG A 6 -6.85 7.10 -4.81
C ARG A 6 -6.50 7.91 -6.06
N ARG A 7 -5.46 8.75 -5.95
CA ARG A 7 -4.99 9.56 -7.08
C ARG A 7 -4.42 8.68 -8.19
N TRP A 8 -3.62 7.69 -7.81
CA TRP A 8 -3.01 6.76 -8.75
C TRP A 8 -4.07 5.99 -9.52
N ILE A 9 -5.09 5.49 -8.81
CA ILE A 9 -6.19 4.74 -9.42
C ILE A 9 -6.97 5.63 -10.39
N ARG A 10 -7.29 6.84 -9.97
CA ARG A 10 -8.02 7.78 -10.83
C ARG A 10 -7.28 8.06 -12.13
N LYS A 11 -5.97 8.18 -12.04
CA LYS A 11 -5.12 8.48 -13.20
C LYS A 11 -4.90 7.26 -14.11
N ASN A 12 -4.68 6.09 -13.52
CA ASN A 12 -4.23 4.91 -14.26
C ASN A 12 -5.33 3.88 -14.54
N VAL A 13 -6.39 3.88 -13.73
CA VAL A 13 -7.51 2.94 -13.85
C VAL A 13 -8.83 3.71 -13.70
N PRO A 14 -9.15 4.60 -14.64
CA PRO A 14 -10.29 5.52 -14.48
C PRO A 14 -11.66 4.83 -14.46
N ASP A 15 -11.74 3.58 -14.93
CA ASP A 15 -12.99 2.80 -14.89
C ASP A 15 -13.19 2.06 -13.58
N ALA A 16 -12.25 2.11 -12.65
CA ALA A 16 -12.40 1.49 -11.34
C ALA A 16 -13.23 2.35 -10.39
N ILE A 17 -14.02 1.70 -9.54
CA ILE A 17 -14.82 2.37 -8.52
C ILE A 17 -14.09 2.26 -7.20
N CYS A 18 -13.84 3.41 -6.58
CA CYS A 18 -13.07 3.50 -5.34
C CYS A 18 -14.00 3.99 -4.23
N GLN A 19 -14.11 3.23 -3.16
CA GLN A 19 -14.94 3.55 -1.99
C GLN A 19 -14.08 3.55 -0.74
N THR A 20 -14.40 4.43 0.21
CA THR A 20 -13.65 4.56 1.46
C THR A 20 -14.64 4.49 2.62
N ASP A 21 -14.31 3.71 3.65
CA ASP A 21 -15.14 3.65 4.84
C ASP A 21 -14.73 4.72 5.88
N LYS A 22 -15.41 4.71 7.02
CA LYS A 22 -15.15 5.69 8.09
C LYS A 22 -13.76 5.56 8.71
N LEU A 23 -13.17 4.38 8.66
CA LEU A 23 -11.84 4.12 9.20
C LEU A 23 -10.73 4.51 8.23
N GLY A 24 -11.08 4.74 6.96
CA GLY A 24 -10.09 5.06 5.94
C GLY A 24 -9.68 3.88 5.07
N ASN A 25 -10.30 2.71 5.28
CA ASN A 25 -10.05 1.55 4.41
C ASN A 25 -10.55 1.85 3.01
N ILE A 26 -9.80 1.46 2.00
CA ILE A 26 -10.12 1.74 0.61
C ILE A 26 -10.54 0.44 -0.07
N TYR A 27 -11.70 0.46 -0.70
CA TYR A 27 -12.25 -0.69 -1.43
C TYR A 27 -12.36 -0.31 -2.89
N VAL A 28 -11.73 -1.09 -3.76
CA VAL A 28 -11.70 -0.79 -5.19
C VAL A 28 -12.30 -1.95 -5.96
N THR A 29 -13.18 -1.65 -6.89
CA THR A 29 -13.80 -2.64 -7.77
C THR A 29 -13.58 -2.22 -9.22
N ARG A 30 -13.06 -3.11 -10.03
CA ARG A 30 -12.93 -2.90 -11.47
C ARG A 30 -13.69 -4.00 -12.20
N GLY A 31 -14.54 -3.60 -13.16
CA GLY A 31 -15.30 -4.52 -13.98
C GLY A 31 -16.54 -5.09 -13.28
N LYS A 32 -17.24 -5.97 -13.97
CA LYS A 32 -18.42 -6.66 -13.46
C LYS A 32 -18.26 -8.16 -13.60
N ALA A 33 -18.45 -8.89 -12.53
CA ALA A 33 -18.40 -10.35 -12.52
C ALA A 33 -19.28 -10.88 -11.38
N GLU A 34 -19.69 -12.15 -11.46
CA GLU A 34 -20.40 -12.78 -10.35
C GLU A 34 -19.46 -13.00 -9.17
N ASP A 35 -18.24 -13.42 -9.47
CA ASP A 35 -17.20 -13.63 -8.46
C ASP A 35 -15.96 -12.85 -8.87
N TYR A 36 -15.33 -12.19 -7.88
CA TYR A 36 -14.13 -11.42 -8.10
C TYR A 36 -12.97 -12.01 -7.31
N PRO A 37 -11.79 -12.17 -7.92
CA PRO A 37 -10.58 -12.29 -7.13
C PRO A 37 -10.42 -11.02 -6.28
N CYS A 38 -10.00 -11.16 -5.06
CA CYS A 38 -9.77 -10.02 -4.17
C CYS A 38 -8.35 -10.05 -3.64
N LEU A 39 -7.63 -8.96 -3.84
CA LEU A 39 -6.29 -8.77 -3.27
C LEU A 39 -6.40 -7.83 -2.09
N ALA A 40 -5.85 -8.24 -0.96
CA ALA A 40 -5.83 -7.42 0.25
C ALA A 40 -4.41 -7.00 0.58
N SER A 41 -4.25 -5.74 0.96
CA SER A 41 -2.98 -5.21 1.43
C SER A 41 -3.28 -4.17 2.51
N HIS A 42 -2.25 -3.69 3.22
CA HIS A 42 -2.45 -2.65 4.21
C HIS A 42 -1.51 -1.48 3.98
N ILE A 43 -1.94 -0.30 4.43
CA ILE A 43 -1.20 0.94 4.22
C ILE A 43 -0.59 1.49 5.50
N ASP A 44 -0.95 0.93 6.65
CA ASP A 44 -0.31 1.27 7.91
C ASP A 44 0.97 0.46 8.10
N GLN A 45 1.84 0.95 8.95
CA GLN A 45 3.09 0.27 9.28
C GLN A 45 3.34 0.37 10.78
N VAL A 46 4.15 -0.54 11.31
CA VAL A 46 4.48 -0.57 12.72
C VAL A 46 5.19 0.72 13.13
N GLN A 47 6.16 1.16 12.33
CA GLN A 47 6.88 2.39 12.59
C GLN A 47 6.14 3.57 11.95
N LYS A 48 5.51 4.40 12.78
CA LYS A 48 4.67 5.51 12.32
C LYS A 48 5.46 6.71 11.82
N THR A 49 6.63 6.95 12.40
CA THR A 49 7.49 8.09 12.05
C THR A 49 8.91 7.62 11.85
N HIS A 50 9.63 8.34 11.00
CA HIS A 50 11.04 8.12 10.76
C HIS A 50 11.86 9.29 11.31
N SER A 51 13.13 9.04 11.61
CA SER A 51 14.06 10.10 12.00
C SER A 51 14.27 11.07 10.83
N GLU A 52 14.58 12.32 11.15
CA GLU A 52 14.81 13.34 10.11
C GLU A 52 15.91 12.96 9.13
N ASP A 53 16.92 12.24 9.61
CA ASP A 53 18.05 11.80 8.82
C ASP A 53 17.90 10.39 8.25
N PHE A 54 16.65 9.89 8.22
CA PHE A 54 16.36 8.57 7.67
C PHE A 54 16.86 8.47 6.23
N VAL A 55 17.59 7.40 5.96
CA VAL A 55 18.09 7.11 4.61
C VAL A 55 17.82 5.66 4.27
N CYS A 56 17.73 5.40 2.99
CA CYS A 56 17.61 4.05 2.46
C CYS A 56 19.01 3.59 2.07
N ILE A 57 19.47 2.52 2.72
CA ILE A 57 20.78 1.94 2.42
C ILE A 57 20.54 0.73 1.52
N GLU A 58 21.20 0.74 0.37
CA GLU A 58 21.08 -0.34 -0.60
C GLU A 58 22.46 -0.99 -0.79
N SER A 59 22.51 -2.29 -0.65
CA SER A 59 23.66 -3.10 -1.00
C SER A 59 23.21 -4.16 -2.01
N LYS A 60 24.13 -5.02 -2.44
CA LYS A 60 23.88 -5.98 -3.51
C LYS A 60 22.59 -6.79 -3.32
N ASP A 61 22.30 -7.23 -2.10
CA ASP A 61 21.17 -8.11 -1.83
C ASP A 61 20.21 -7.58 -0.76
N ILE A 62 20.49 -6.39 -0.21
CA ILE A 62 19.74 -5.88 0.94
C ILE A 62 19.40 -4.40 0.73
N ILE A 63 18.16 -4.05 1.07
CA ILE A 63 17.72 -2.66 1.16
C ILE A 63 17.16 -2.48 2.56
N LEU A 64 17.63 -1.46 3.28
CA LEU A 64 17.14 -1.18 4.63
C LEU A 64 17.04 0.32 4.89
N GLY A 65 16.16 0.66 5.83
CA GLY A 65 16.07 2.02 6.34
C GLY A 65 16.98 2.18 7.54
N TYR A 66 17.64 3.33 7.66
CA TYR A 66 18.61 3.55 8.69
C TYR A 66 18.68 5.03 9.09
N SER A 67 18.90 5.27 10.38
CA SER A 67 19.16 6.61 10.89
C SER A 67 20.62 6.69 11.34
N PRO A 68 21.51 7.39 10.59
CA PRO A 68 22.89 7.53 11.00
C PRO A 68 23.07 8.23 12.35
N ARG A 69 22.24 9.26 12.62
CA ARG A 69 22.29 10.00 13.88
C ARG A 69 21.95 9.11 15.07
N ASN A 70 20.89 8.31 14.96
CA ASN A 70 20.43 7.44 16.04
C ASN A 70 21.09 6.06 16.00
N ARG A 71 21.84 5.76 14.96
CA ARG A 71 22.57 4.50 14.76
C ARG A 71 21.65 3.29 14.90
N ARG A 72 20.48 3.37 14.27
CA ARG A 72 19.52 2.27 14.34
C ARG A 72 18.84 2.04 13.01
N GLN A 73 18.43 0.80 12.80
CA GLN A 73 17.61 0.43 11.65
C GLN A 73 16.18 0.92 11.89
N GLU A 74 15.59 1.48 10.85
CA GLU A 74 14.20 1.95 10.89
C GLU A 74 13.41 1.25 9.81
N GLY A 75 12.09 1.15 10.02
CA GLY A 75 11.21 0.48 9.08
C GLY A 75 11.23 1.13 7.71
N LEU A 76 11.43 0.33 6.67
CA LEU A 76 11.43 0.79 5.29
C LEU A 76 10.02 0.98 4.75
N GLY A 77 9.03 0.35 5.37
CA GLY A 77 7.64 0.42 4.93
C GLY A 77 7.31 -0.59 3.83
N ALA A 78 8.20 -1.54 3.55
CA ALA A 78 7.94 -2.57 2.56
C ALA A 78 6.75 -3.45 2.94
N ASP A 79 6.49 -3.62 4.21
CA ASP A 79 5.33 -4.27 4.77
C ASP A 79 4.28 -3.19 5.10
N ASP A 80 3.24 -2.93 4.32
CA ASP A 80 2.97 -3.73 3.13
C ASP A 80 2.93 -2.89 1.84
N LYS A 81 3.85 -1.94 1.66
CA LYS A 81 3.91 -1.14 0.43
C LYS A 81 4.13 -2.01 -0.80
N ASN A 82 4.84 -3.14 -0.64
CA ASN A 82 5.01 -4.08 -1.74
C ASN A 82 3.67 -4.70 -2.14
N GLY A 83 2.84 -5.07 -1.16
CA GLY A 83 1.49 -5.57 -1.43
C GLY A 83 0.61 -4.52 -2.08
N VAL A 84 0.69 -3.28 -1.61
CA VAL A 84 -0.04 -2.15 -2.20
C VAL A 84 0.34 -1.99 -3.67
N TRP A 85 1.63 -2.00 -3.98
CA TRP A 85 2.10 -1.83 -5.35
C TRP A 85 1.64 -2.96 -6.26
N ILE A 86 1.74 -4.21 -5.77
CA ILE A 86 1.27 -5.39 -6.50
C ILE A 86 -0.22 -5.27 -6.78
N ALA A 87 -1.03 -4.90 -5.78
CA ALA A 87 -2.47 -4.73 -5.94
C ALA A 87 -2.79 -3.67 -6.99
N LEU A 88 -2.09 -2.54 -6.98
CA LEU A 88 -2.29 -1.48 -7.96
C LEU A 88 -1.94 -1.92 -9.38
N LYS A 89 -0.83 -2.64 -9.53
CA LYS A 89 -0.41 -3.16 -10.83
C LYS A 89 -1.40 -4.20 -11.37
N CYS A 90 -1.89 -5.08 -10.49
CA CYS A 90 -2.89 -6.07 -10.89
C CYS A 90 -4.20 -5.40 -11.27
N LEU A 91 -4.60 -4.37 -10.54
CA LEU A 91 -5.82 -3.61 -10.85
C LEU A 91 -5.75 -3.00 -12.25
N LYS A 92 -4.57 -2.57 -12.67
CA LYS A 92 -4.36 -2.02 -14.01
C LYS A 92 -4.38 -3.11 -15.09
N GLU A 93 -3.82 -4.29 -14.78
CA GLU A 93 -3.65 -5.37 -15.75
C GLU A 93 -4.91 -6.22 -15.96
N TYR A 94 -5.73 -6.40 -14.91
CA TYR A 94 -6.89 -7.30 -14.95
C TYR A 94 -8.19 -6.52 -15.02
N GLU A 95 -9.08 -6.93 -15.91
CA GLU A 95 -10.34 -6.23 -16.15
C GLU A 95 -11.37 -6.41 -15.04
N CYS A 96 -11.32 -7.53 -14.31
CA CYS A 96 -12.25 -7.82 -13.22
C CYS A 96 -11.45 -8.18 -11.98
N LEU A 97 -11.41 -7.25 -11.02
CA LEU A 97 -10.63 -7.43 -9.80
C LEU A 97 -11.18 -6.54 -8.70
N LYS A 98 -11.14 -7.04 -7.47
CA LYS A 98 -11.35 -6.22 -6.27
C LYS A 98 -10.06 -6.14 -5.48
N THR A 99 -9.79 -4.95 -4.93
CA THR A 99 -8.67 -4.77 -4.00
C THR A 99 -9.15 -4.04 -2.78
N VAL A 100 -8.55 -4.36 -1.63
CA VAL A 100 -8.82 -3.70 -0.35
C VAL A 100 -7.50 -3.24 0.23
N PHE A 101 -7.46 -1.99 0.66
CA PHE A 101 -6.30 -1.41 1.33
C PHE A 101 -6.71 -1.07 2.75
N PHE A 102 -6.23 -1.83 3.71
CA PHE A 102 -6.58 -1.68 5.12
C PHE A 102 -5.68 -0.69 5.83
N VAL A 103 -6.24 0.04 6.80
CA VAL A 103 -5.50 1.05 7.57
C VAL A 103 -5.22 0.62 9.01
N GLY A 104 -5.62 -0.56 9.42
CA GLY A 104 -5.46 -1.00 10.80
C GLY A 104 -4.93 -2.40 10.98
N GLU A 105 -4.25 -2.96 9.99
CA GLU A 105 -3.76 -4.34 10.06
C GLU A 105 -2.81 -4.53 11.24
N GLU A 106 -1.87 -3.60 11.41
CA GLU A 106 -0.86 -3.70 12.45
C GLU A 106 -1.41 -3.50 13.86
N LYS A 107 -2.69 -3.11 13.97
CA LYS A 107 -3.38 -2.96 15.24
C LYS A 107 -4.24 -4.17 15.59
N GLY A 108 -4.20 -5.22 14.77
CA GLY A 108 -4.96 -6.44 14.99
C GLY A 108 -6.45 -6.27 14.76
N CYS A 109 -6.83 -5.49 13.78
CA CYS A 109 -8.24 -5.27 13.44
C CYS A 109 -8.88 -6.49 12.76
#